data_df2365862fded8b47b1d812560898b60
#
_entry.id   df2365862fded8b47b1d812560898b60
#
_cell.length_a   1.000
_cell.length_b   1.000
_cell.length_c   1.000
_cell.angle_alpha   90.00
_cell.angle_beta   90.00
_cell.angle_gamma   90.00
#
_symmetry.space_group_name_H-M   'P 1'
#
loop_
_entity.id
_entity.type
_entity.pdbx_description
1 polymer ?
#
loop_
_entity_poly.entity_id
_entity_poly.type
_entity_poly.pdbx_seq_one_letter_code
_entity_poly.pdbx_strand_id
1 'polypeptide(L)'
;MTIPSRSRAATIGLMMALAACGRSANHAPVAVVPNDNRVAGGTRRGDTLVFALNATMGAWRPDTDVDSSVTVQAFAAPDGVPRIPGPLLRVATSTVVEIHVTNSLTDSTLVVHGLRPGTSGDDTLQVKAGESRTVHFVAGAPGTYLYWGRTSGDRMERSEGRDGPLAGAIVVDAAGVAPDTSERVFVITTLDVLPDTTRPEPQDDMFDLAVNGLSWPHTEALHYAVGDTVRWRWLNATGTPHPMHLHGFHFTALAKGDGRVDTTYAPDARRTEVTEYLSPGTTAQMRWQPTRAGNWLFHCHIVFHVIPFPVRPDSVRVSMADMHDASSHVTRSMSGLVMGIAVHERGATTTVSPTVGVIAKRLRLFAQQASGPAVDDTAHARGYALQQGPMPPKVDSINVPGPMLVLTRGQRTAITVINRLSEPTSVHWHGMELESYYDGVSGWSGADSRRAPMIAPGDSFVAVMTPPRAGTFMYHPHMEEEDQLSAGMFGPLIVMEPRERFDPATDLLFVIGDAILDGKRGATLNGARAATPLRLHVGTTYRLRFLNIGEAASGEAMLHTDSIPLRWRPRAKDGADLPATRRAEQASTLRKIGVENVTSPDTHAAAAGHA
;
A
#
# COMPACT_ATOMS: atom_id res chain seq x y z
N MET A 1 15.54 -83.90 66.94
CA MET A 1 14.56 -83.55 67.93
C MET A 1 14.50 -82.01 67.96
N THR A 2 13.33 -81.52 67.88
CA THR A 2 12.90 -80.13 68.04
C THR A 2 12.49 -79.36 66.77
N ILE A 3 11.30 -78.97 66.84
CA ILE A 3 10.31 -78.48 65.90
C ILE A 3 10.53 -76.95 65.57
N PRO A 4 10.14 -76.46 64.41
CA PRO A 4 10.35 -75.05 63.98
C PRO A 4 9.16 -74.16 64.38
N SER A 5 9.45 -72.90 64.66
CA SER A 5 8.45 -71.85 64.84
C SER A 5 8.29 -71.03 63.51
N ARG A 6 7.04 -70.90 63.11
CA ARG A 6 6.63 -70.03 61.94
C ARG A 6 6.45 -68.59 62.43
N SER A 7 7.14 -67.64 61.80
CA SER A 7 6.81 -66.23 61.92
C SER A 7 6.18 -65.75 60.61
N ARG A 8 5.00 -65.19 60.68
CA ARG A 8 4.30 -64.54 59.58
C ARG A 8 4.87 -63.13 59.40
N ALA A 9 5.43 -62.85 58.26
CA ALA A 9 5.76 -61.48 57.82
C ALA A 9 4.57 -60.87 57.09
N ALA A 10 4.07 -59.74 57.59
CA ALA A 10 3.05 -58.92 56.91
C ALA A 10 3.73 -58.01 55.92
N THR A 11 3.40 -58.18 54.64
CA THR A 11 3.88 -57.32 53.56
C THR A 11 2.96 -56.10 53.47
N ILE A 12 3.45 -54.94 53.88
CA ILE A 12 2.79 -53.61 53.60
C ILE A 12 3.15 -53.21 52.21
N GLY A 13 2.18 -53.27 51.30
CA GLY A 13 2.29 -52.75 49.95
C GLY A 13 2.20 -51.23 49.95
N LEU A 14 3.30 -50.55 49.67
CA LEU A 14 3.34 -49.08 49.42
C LEU A 14 2.92 -48.83 47.97
N MET A 15 1.67 -48.42 47.73
CA MET A 15 1.23 -47.87 46.44
C MET A 15 1.86 -46.48 46.25
N MET A 16 2.92 -46.40 45.48
CA MET A 16 3.35 -45.12 44.89
C MET A 16 2.39 -44.72 43.78
N ALA A 17 1.54 -43.71 44.04
CA ALA A 17 0.83 -43.00 43.00
C ALA A 17 1.85 -42.15 42.20
N LEU A 18 2.22 -42.61 41.03
CA LEU A 18 2.92 -41.79 40.04
C LEU A 18 1.95 -40.72 39.53
N ALA A 19 2.02 -39.51 40.09
CA ALA A 19 1.45 -38.34 39.47
C ALA A 19 2.25 -38.08 38.21
N ALA A 20 1.73 -38.50 37.06
CA ALA A 20 2.21 -38.09 35.78
C ALA A 20 1.87 -36.60 35.62
N CYS A 21 2.81 -35.70 35.98
CA CYS A 21 2.82 -34.34 35.47
C CYS A 21 2.97 -34.45 33.96
N GLY A 22 1.86 -34.42 33.27
CA GLY A 22 1.83 -34.21 31.84
C GLY A 22 2.50 -32.85 31.53
N ARG A 23 3.79 -32.86 31.23
CA ARG A 23 4.39 -31.75 30.49
C ARG A 23 3.60 -31.64 29.19
N SER A 24 2.77 -30.60 29.06
CA SER A 24 2.30 -30.17 27.75
C SER A 24 3.52 -30.10 26.83
N ALA A 25 3.59 -30.99 25.87
CA ALA A 25 4.59 -30.87 24.81
C ALA A 25 4.31 -29.52 24.15
N ASN A 26 5.16 -28.54 24.36
CA ASN A 26 5.18 -27.32 23.56
C ASN A 26 5.51 -27.77 22.15
N HIS A 27 4.48 -28.13 21.39
CA HIS A 27 4.65 -28.28 19.95
C HIS A 27 4.97 -26.90 19.39
N ALA A 28 6.08 -26.77 18.64
CA ALA A 28 6.37 -25.55 17.89
C ALA A 28 5.14 -25.18 17.05
N PRO A 29 4.81 -23.87 16.95
CA PRO A 29 3.68 -23.44 16.15
C PRO A 29 3.79 -23.97 14.71
N VAL A 30 2.65 -24.38 14.13
CA VAL A 30 2.61 -24.83 12.73
C VAL A 30 2.98 -23.69 11.82
N ALA A 31 3.76 -23.95 10.77
CA ALA A 31 4.13 -22.93 9.81
C ALA A 31 2.87 -22.33 9.13
N VAL A 32 2.82 -21.02 9.06
CA VAL A 32 1.78 -20.30 8.28
C VAL A 32 2.08 -20.46 6.81
N VAL A 33 1.03 -20.74 6.02
CA VAL A 33 1.11 -20.77 4.56
C VAL A 33 0.51 -19.48 4.00
N PRO A 34 1.22 -18.74 3.14
CA PRO A 34 0.65 -17.61 2.41
C PRO A 34 -0.56 -18.05 1.58
N ASN A 35 -1.61 -17.25 1.58
CA ASN A 35 -2.85 -17.56 0.85
C ASN A 35 -3.04 -16.57 -0.30
N ASP A 36 -2.83 -17.01 -1.53
CA ASP A 36 -2.97 -16.18 -2.74
C ASP A 36 -4.43 -15.88 -3.12
N ASN A 37 -5.40 -16.38 -2.36
CA ASN A 37 -6.84 -16.20 -2.59
C ASN A 37 -7.34 -16.66 -3.98
N ARG A 38 -6.63 -17.59 -4.64
CA ARG A 38 -7.07 -18.16 -5.93
C ARG A 38 -8.12 -19.26 -5.76
N VAL A 39 -8.11 -19.91 -4.61
CA VAL A 39 -9.00 -21.02 -4.31
C VAL A 39 -9.92 -20.62 -3.16
N ALA A 40 -11.23 -20.65 -3.41
CA ALA A 40 -12.21 -20.42 -2.38
C ALA A 40 -12.30 -21.64 -1.45
N GLY A 41 -12.43 -21.36 -0.14
CA GLY A 41 -12.71 -22.38 0.86
C GLY A 41 -14.18 -22.77 0.93
N GLY A 42 -14.45 -23.76 1.79
CA GLY A 42 -15.79 -24.25 2.07
C GLY A 42 -16.21 -25.47 1.23
N THR A 43 -17.27 -26.13 1.68
CA THR A 43 -17.82 -27.33 1.05
C THR A 43 -19.33 -27.19 0.90
N ARG A 44 -19.87 -27.48 -0.30
CA ARG A 44 -21.32 -27.47 -0.52
C ARG A 44 -21.97 -28.72 0.08
N ARG A 45 -23.06 -28.48 0.83
CA ARG A 45 -23.99 -29.49 1.32
C ARG A 45 -25.41 -29.11 0.89
N GLY A 46 -25.87 -29.68 -0.24
CA GLY A 46 -27.11 -29.23 -0.88
C GLY A 46 -26.97 -27.77 -1.33
N ASP A 47 -27.91 -26.92 -0.91
CA ASP A 47 -27.93 -25.48 -1.24
C ASP A 47 -27.10 -24.62 -0.27
N THR A 48 -26.51 -25.22 0.77
CA THR A 48 -25.72 -24.52 1.78
C THR A 48 -24.23 -24.67 1.49
N LEU A 49 -23.49 -23.55 1.55
CA LEU A 49 -22.04 -23.57 1.65
C LEU A 49 -21.63 -23.62 3.12
N VAL A 50 -20.95 -24.68 3.53
CA VAL A 50 -20.38 -24.83 4.86
C VAL A 50 -18.92 -24.38 4.82
N PHE A 51 -18.59 -23.40 5.65
CA PHE A 51 -17.26 -22.81 5.75
C PHE A 51 -16.74 -22.91 7.19
N ALA A 52 -15.47 -23.23 7.37
CA ALA A 52 -14.89 -23.36 8.70
C ALA A 52 -13.65 -22.47 8.85
N LEU A 53 -13.58 -21.81 10.00
CA LEU A 53 -12.46 -20.98 10.44
C LEU A 53 -12.01 -21.47 11.81
N ASN A 54 -10.73 -21.78 11.95
CA ASN A 54 -10.14 -22.11 13.24
C ASN A 54 -9.04 -21.10 13.58
N ALA A 55 -9.23 -20.27 14.61
CA ALA A 55 -8.18 -19.39 15.09
C ALA A 55 -7.14 -20.20 15.88
N THR A 56 -5.89 -20.12 15.47
CA THR A 56 -4.78 -20.89 16.05
C THR A 56 -3.49 -20.08 16.02
N MET A 57 -2.47 -20.56 16.74
CA MET A 57 -1.12 -20.00 16.66
C MET A 57 -0.40 -20.55 15.44
N GLY A 58 0.33 -19.69 14.73
CA GLY A 58 1.14 -20.07 13.59
C GLY A 58 2.52 -19.40 13.60
N ALA A 59 3.50 -20.04 12.98
CA ALA A 59 4.83 -19.47 12.75
C ALA A 59 4.83 -18.82 11.36
N TRP A 60 4.81 -17.50 11.33
CA TRP A 60 4.73 -16.71 10.08
C TRP A 60 6.10 -16.21 9.64
N ARG A 61 6.36 -16.28 8.34
CA ARG A 61 7.56 -15.75 7.66
C ARG A 61 7.12 -14.93 6.47
N PRO A 62 6.79 -13.65 6.63
CA PRO A 62 6.41 -12.79 5.50
C PRO A 62 7.59 -12.56 4.54
N ASP A 63 8.80 -12.51 5.08
CA ASP A 63 10.05 -12.49 4.33
C ASP A 63 10.70 -13.87 4.43
N THR A 64 10.70 -14.62 3.32
CA THR A 64 11.21 -16.00 3.28
C THR A 64 12.73 -16.10 3.21
N ASP A 65 13.42 -14.98 2.98
CA ASP A 65 14.90 -14.93 3.00
C ASP A 65 15.48 -14.94 4.42
N VAL A 66 14.62 -14.73 5.42
CA VAL A 66 14.97 -14.74 6.83
C VAL A 66 14.56 -16.07 7.46
N ASP A 67 15.48 -16.75 8.12
CA ASP A 67 15.21 -18.05 8.78
C ASP A 67 14.27 -17.94 9.98
N SER A 68 14.21 -16.78 10.64
CA SER A 68 13.37 -16.55 11.79
C SER A 68 11.89 -16.43 11.43
N SER A 69 11.03 -17.04 12.21
CA SER A 69 9.57 -16.91 12.11
C SER A 69 9.02 -16.14 13.29
N VAL A 70 7.94 -15.42 13.06
CA VAL A 70 7.19 -14.73 14.12
C VAL A 70 5.96 -15.53 14.49
N THR A 71 5.72 -15.70 15.78
CA THR A 71 4.52 -16.36 16.24
C THR A 71 3.33 -15.41 16.24
N VAL A 72 2.33 -15.72 15.42
CA VAL A 72 1.11 -14.93 15.22
C VAL A 72 -0.14 -15.77 15.42
N GLN A 73 -1.29 -15.10 15.51
CA GLN A 73 -2.59 -15.74 15.42
C GLN A 73 -3.07 -15.68 13.97
N ALA A 74 -3.54 -16.80 13.46
CA ALA A 74 -4.03 -16.91 12.08
C ALA A 74 -5.25 -17.82 12.00
N PHE A 75 -6.05 -17.66 10.95
CA PHE A 75 -7.14 -18.57 10.66
C PHE A 75 -6.63 -19.78 9.87
N ALA A 76 -6.94 -20.98 10.38
CA ALA A 76 -6.71 -22.22 9.67
C ALA A 76 -8.00 -22.68 8.96
N ALA A 77 -7.83 -23.32 7.79
CA ALA A 77 -8.88 -24.07 7.12
C ALA A 77 -9.11 -25.44 7.80
N PRO A 78 -10.08 -26.25 7.33
CA PRO A 78 -10.38 -27.57 7.90
C PRO A 78 -9.20 -28.56 7.93
N ASP A 79 -8.16 -28.33 7.11
CA ASP A 79 -6.92 -29.12 7.12
C ASP A 79 -6.00 -28.83 8.31
N GLY A 80 -6.37 -27.83 9.14
CA GLY A 80 -5.59 -27.43 10.32
C GLY A 80 -4.39 -26.54 10.00
N VAL A 81 -4.14 -26.17 8.75
CA VAL A 81 -3.00 -25.34 8.33
C VAL A 81 -3.37 -23.86 8.46
N PRO A 82 -2.66 -23.07 9.32
CA PRO A 82 -2.89 -21.63 9.41
C PRO A 82 -2.48 -20.92 8.12
N ARG A 83 -3.30 -19.97 7.71
CA ARG A 83 -3.11 -19.18 6.47
C ARG A 83 -3.19 -17.68 6.74
N ILE A 84 -2.39 -16.93 6.03
CA ILE A 84 -2.46 -15.46 5.99
C ILE A 84 -2.55 -15.02 4.52
N PRO A 85 -3.61 -14.28 4.17
CA PRO A 85 -4.85 -14.12 4.93
C PRO A 85 -5.57 -15.46 5.16
N GLY A 86 -6.55 -15.45 6.04
CA GLY A 86 -7.44 -16.61 6.26
C GLY A 86 -8.13 -17.04 4.96
N PRO A 87 -8.78 -18.22 4.93
CA PRO A 87 -9.38 -18.79 3.72
C PRO A 87 -10.38 -17.84 3.03
N LEU A 88 -10.31 -17.70 1.72
CA LEU A 88 -11.27 -16.93 0.94
C LEU A 88 -12.65 -17.59 0.95
N LEU A 89 -13.68 -16.86 1.38
CA LEU A 89 -15.08 -17.22 1.18
C LEU A 89 -15.58 -16.59 -0.12
N ARG A 90 -15.95 -17.38 -1.13
CA ARG A 90 -16.55 -16.89 -2.38
C ARG A 90 -17.87 -17.60 -2.70
N VAL A 91 -18.92 -16.82 -2.81
CA VAL A 91 -20.30 -17.30 -3.00
C VAL A 91 -21.07 -16.43 -3.97
N ALA A 92 -22.11 -16.99 -4.61
CA ALA A 92 -23.08 -16.18 -5.33
C ALA A 92 -24.11 -15.58 -4.38
N THR A 93 -24.70 -14.44 -4.74
CA THR A 93 -25.89 -13.86 -4.09
C THR A 93 -26.96 -14.93 -3.86
N SER A 94 -27.66 -14.86 -2.74
CA SER A 94 -28.73 -15.78 -2.31
C SER A 94 -28.24 -17.18 -1.90
N THR A 95 -26.94 -17.44 -1.87
CA THR A 95 -26.41 -18.69 -1.29
C THR A 95 -26.63 -18.70 0.21
N VAL A 96 -27.13 -19.80 0.76
CA VAL A 96 -27.17 -20.05 2.21
C VAL A 96 -25.75 -20.41 2.65
N VAL A 97 -25.24 -19.72 3.67
CA VAL A 97 -23.88 -19.91 4.19
C VAL A 97 -23.96 -20.28 5.66
N GLU A 98 -23.21 -21.30 6.04
CA GLU A 98 -23.01 -21.74 7.41
C GLU A 98 -21.51 -21.65 7.73
N ILE A 99 -21.11 -20.79 8.68
CA ILE A 99 -19.72 -20.62 9.10
C ILE A 99 -19.53 -21.20 10.49
N HIS A 100 -18.65 -22.17 10.61
CA HIS A 100 -18.19 -22.71 11.89
C HIS A 100 -16.90 -21.98 12.30
N VAL A 101 -16.94 -21.25 13.41
CA VAL A 101 -15.77 -20.59 14.00
C VAL A 101 -15.34 -21.35 15.25
N THR A 102 -14.12 -21.84 15.24
CA THR A 102 -13.48 -22.50 16.39
C THR A 102 -12.34 -21.63 16.91
N ASN A 103 -12.25 -21.50 18.23
CA ASN A 103 -11.13 -20.83 18.88
C ASN A 103 -10.22 -21.87 19.55
N SER A 104 -9.10 -22.20 18.89
CA SER A 104 -8.06 -23.09 19.41
C SER A 104 -6.95 -22.36 20.17
N LEU A 105 -7.11 -21.05 20.41
CA LEU A 105 -6.22 -20.30 21.29
C LEU A 105 -6.49 -20.67 22.74
N THR A 106 -5.44 -20.75 23.59
CA THR A 106 -5.52 -21.38 24.89
C THR A 106 -6.08 -20.49 26.01
N ASP A 107 -5.96 -19.16 25.86
CA ASP A 107 -6.14 -18.20 26.95
C ASP A 107 -6.89 -16.92 26.58
N SER A 108 -7.37 -16.82 25.37
CA SER A 108 -7.99 -15.58 24.87
C SER A 108 -9.39 -15.83 24.30
N THR A 109 -10.30 -14.91 24.53
CA THR A 109 -11.58 -14.88 23.81
C THR A 109 -11.36 -14.28 22.42
N LEU A 110 -11.72 -15.03 21.40
CA LEU A 110 -11.72 -14.56 20.02
C LEU A 110 -12.99 -13.76 19.74
N VAL A 111 -12.84 -12.57 19.22
CA VAL A 111 -13.94 -11.73 18.72
C VAL A 111 -13.81 -11.63 17.20
N VAL A 112 -14.80 -12.11 16.45
CA VAL A 112 -14.80 -12.10 14.99
C VAL A 112 -15.87 -11.16 14.46
N HIS A 113 -15.51 -10.36 13.47
CA HIS A 113 -16.36 -9.38 12.79
C HIS A 113 -16.44 -9.69 11.29
N GLY A 114 -17.44 -9.12 10.61
CA GLY A 114 -17.57 -9.17 9.15
C GLY A 114 -18.05 -10.52 8.59
N LEU A 115 -18.49 -11.45 9.43
CA LEU A 115 -18.97 -12.77 8.97
C LEU A 115 -20.32 -12.72 8.22
N ARG A 116 -21.06 -11.61 8.33
CA ARG A 116 -22.36 -11.41 7.67
C ARG A 116 -22.30 -10.20 6.73
N PRO A 117 -21.76 -10.36 5.53
CA PRO A 117 -21.58 -9.27 4.60
C PRO A 117 -22.91 -8.59 4.22
N GLY A 118 -22.90 -7.26 4.12
CA GLY A 118 -24.07 -6.47 3.73
C GLY A 118 -25.13 -6.29 4.82
N THR A 119 -24.84 -6.67 6.07
CA THR A 119 -25.78 -6.46 7.18
C THR A 119 -25.51 -5.12 7.88
N SER A 120 -26.59 -4.39 8.19
CA SER A 120 -26.53 -3.25 9.10
C SER A 120 -26.73 -3.75 10.54
N GLY A 121 -25.79 -3.49 11.42
CA GLY A 121 -25.87 -3.87 12.82
C GLY A 121 -24.59 -4.53 13.33
N ASP A 122 -24.61 -4.92 14.59
CA ASP A 122 -23.50 -5.64 15.21
C ASP A 122 -23.45 -7.09 14.67
N ASP A 123 -22.36 -7.43 13.97
CA ASP A 123 -22.09 -8.76 13.46
C ASP A 123 -20.99 -9.47 14.27
N THR A 124 -20.74 -8.99 15.48
CA THR A 124 -19.71 -9.49 16.37
C THR A 124 -20.04 -10.90 16.87
N LEU A 125 -19.10 -11.82 16.72
CA LEU A 125 -19.17 -13.18 17.25
C LEU A 125 -18.06 -13.40 18.29
N GLN A 126 -18.43 -13.66 19.53
CA GLN A 126 -17.48 -14.01 20.59
C GLN A 126 -17.38 -15.53 20.73
N VAL A 127 -16.15 -16.06 20.73
CA VAL A 127 -15.84 -17.48 20.89
C VAL A 127 -14.77 -17.63 21.96
N LYS A 128 -15.11 -18.26 23.09
CA LYS A 128 -14.14 -18.49 24.17
C LYS A 128 -13.09 -19.54 23.77
N ALA A 129 -11.97 -19.53 24.46
CA ALA A 129 -10.93 -20.55 24.29
C ALA A 129 -11.50 -21.96 24.32
N GLY A 130 -11.19 -22.79 23.33
CA GLY A 130 -11.67 -24.15 23.17
C GLY A 130 -13.12 -24.32 22.73
N GLU A 131 -13.88 -23.21 22.54
CA GLU A 131 -15.27 -23.28 22.07
C GLU A 131 -15.36 -23.18 20.53
N SER A 132 -16.53 -23.60 20.02
CA SER A 132 -16.95 -23.38 18.63
C SER A 132 -18.32 -22.71 18.58
N ARG A 133 -18.54 -21.84 17.59
CA ARG A 133 -19.80 -21.16 17.33
C ARG A 133 -20.14 -21.24 15.85
N THR A 134 -21.42 -21.25 15.54
CA THR A 134 -21.90 -21.29 14.15
C THR A 134 -22.69 -20.04 13.81
N VAL A 135 -22.43 -19.48 12.64
CA VAL A 135 -23.14 -18.34 12.07
C VAL A 135 -23.84 -18.79 10.81
N HIS A 136 -25.11 -18.42 10.64
CA HIS A 136 -25.89 -18.66 9.44
C HIS A 136 -26.31 -17.33 8.82
N PHE A 137 -26.22 -17.21 7.51
CA PHE A 137 -26.75 -16.07 6.76
C PHE A 137 -27.03 -16.45 5.31
N VAL A 138 -27.76 -15.59 4.62
CA VAL A 138 -27.92 -15.67 3.16
C VAL A 138 -27.06 -14.58 2.54
N ALA A 139 -26.22 -14.96 1.58
CA ALA A 139 -25.34 -14.02 0.90
C ALA A 139 -26.16 -12.91 0.21
N GLY A 140 -25.88 -11.68 0.59
CA GLY A 140 -26.61 -10.49 0.17
C GLY A 140 -26.13 -9.88 -1.15
N ALA A 141 -25.88 -8.59 -1.15
CA ALA A 141 -25.43 -7.83 -2.32
C ALA A 141 -24.07 -8.32 -2.84
N PRO A 142 -23.86 -8.34 -4.17
CA PRO A 142 -22.55 -8.59 -4.74
C PRO A 142 -21.54 -7.55 -4.25
N GLY A 143 -20.30 -8.00 -3.96
CA GLY A 143 -19.28 -7.08 -3.46
C GLY A 143 -18.06 -7.80 -2.89
N THR A 144 -17.20 -6.97 -2.29
CA THR A 144 -15.98 -7.40 -1.57
C THR A 144 -16.13 -7.00 -0.12
N TYR A 145 -15.91 -7.95 0.77
CA TYR A 145 -16.13 -7.80 2.19
C TYR A 145 -14.97 -8.38 2.98
N LEU A 146 -14.76 -7.89 4.19
CA LEU A 146 -13.67 -8.28 5.07
C LEU A 146 -14.21 -8.98 6.31
N TYR A 147 -13.72 -10.16 6.64
CA TYR A 147 -13.86 -10.72 7.97
C TYR A 147 -12.53 -10.65 8.74
N TRP A 148 -12.59 -10.41 10.03
CA TRP A 148 -11.40 -10.26 10.84
C TRP A 148 -11.66 -10.64 12.29
N GLY A 149 -10.63 -11.10 12.98
CA GLY A 149 -10.67 -11.52 14.37
C GLY A 149 -9.74 -10.71 15.27
N ARG A 150 -10.06 -10.65 16.56
CA ARG A 150 -9.21 -10.03 17.58
C ARG A 150 -9.29 -10.81 18.87
N THR A 151 -8.19 -10.78 19.62
CA THR A 151 -8.08 -11.30 20.98
C THR A 151 -7.67 -10.22 21.98
N SER A 152 -7.14 -9.10 21.49
CA SER A 152 -6.76 -7.93 22.29
C SER A 152 -7.93 -7.04 22.71
N GLY A 153 -9.10 -7.23 22.10
CA GLY A 153 -10.28 -6.37 22.33
C GLY A 153 -10.23 -5.03 21.61
N ASP A 154 -9.18 -4.76 20.86
CA ASP A 154 -8.99 -3.50 20.13
C ASP A 154 -9.83 -3.43 18.84
N ARG A 155 -10.09 -2.19 18.42
CA ARG A 155 -10.69 -1.90 17.11
C ARG A 155 -9.64 -2.10 16.02
N MET A 156 -10.10 -2.30 14.78
CA MET A 156 -9.19 -2.48 13.63
C MET A 156 -8.19 -1.32 13.49
N GLU A 157 -8.61 -0.09 13.74
CA GLU A 157 -7.75 1.10 13.67
C GLU A 157 -6.62 1.13 14.71
N ARG A 158 -6.61 0.18 15.65
CA ARG A 158 -5.57 0.00 16.68
C ARG A 158 -5.01 -1.42 16.67
N SER A 159 -5.27 -2.17 15.60
CA SER A 159 -4.88 -3.57 15.51
C SER A 159 -3.50 -3.69 14.91
N GLU A 160 -2.54 -3.86 15.76
CA GLU A 160 -1.12 -3.92 15.40
C GLU A 160 -0.43 -5.13 16.03
N GLY A 161 -1.12 -5.87 16.90
CA GLY A 161 -0.56 -6.98 17.64
C GLY A 161 -0.50 -8.31 16.87
N ARG A 162 -0.19 -9.39 17.62
CA ARG A 162 -0.09 -10.75 17.07
C ARG A 162 -1.40 -11.27 16.46
N ASP A 163 -2.52 -10.65 16.74
CA ASP A 163 -3.83 -10.91 16.16
C ASP A 163 -4.11 -10.09 14.88
N GLY A 164 -3.20 -9.19 14.47
CA GLY A 164 -3.28 -8.46 13.22
C GLY A 164 -3.54 -9.32 11.99
N PRO A 165 -2.88 -10.47 11.82
CA PRO A 165 -3.09 -11.36 10.68
C PRO A 165 -4.40 -12.16 10.69
N LEU A 166 -5.23 -12.10 11.74
CA LEU A 166 -6.55 -12.75 11.80
C LEU A 166 -7.55 -12.04 10.87
N ALA A 167 -7.36 -12.12 9.57
CA ALA A 167 -8.23 -11.49 8.59
C ALA A 167 -8.34 -12.30 7.31
N GLY A 168 -9.44 -12.13 6.55
CA GLY A 168 -9.61 -12.75 5.27
C GLY A 168 -10.76 -12.12 4.47
N ALA A 169 -10.89 -12.52 3.22
CA ALA A 169 -11.83 -11.92 2.28
C ALA A 169 -13.12 -12.75 2.13
N ILE A 170 -14.24 -12.04 1.95
CA ILE A 170 -15.50 -12.58 1.44
C ILE A 170 -15.80 -11.89 0.11
N VAL A 171 -16.02 -12.66 -0.93
CA VAL A 171 -16.48 -12.17 -2.23
C VAL A 171 -17.88 -12.73 -2.51
N VAL A 172 -18.83 -11.85 -2.73
CA VAL A 172 -20.17 -12.21 -3.17
C VAL A 172 -20.28 -11.88 -4.66
N ASP A 173 -20.44 -12.91 -5.49
CA ASP A 173 -20.64 -12.76 -6.92
C ASP A 173 -22.13 -12.51 -7.23
N ALA A 174 -22.43 -11.80 -8.31
CA ALA A 174 -23.81 -11.61 -8.76
C ALA A 174 -24.44 -12.96 -9.17
N ALA A 175 -25.75 -13.10 -8.95
CA ALA A 175 -26.48 -14.31 -9.32
C ALA A 175 -26.33 -14.62 -10.80
N GLY A 176 -26.03 -15.88 -11.13
CA GLY A 176 -25.88 -16.34 -12.51
C GLY A 176 -24.61 -15.88 -13.23
N VAL A 177 -23.71 -15.17 -12.54
CA VAL A 177 -22.40 -14.80 -13.09
C VAL A 177 -21.35 -15.79 -12.60
N ALA A 178 -20.63 -16.41 -13.55
CA ALA A 178 -19.52 -17.28 -13.20
C ALA A 178 -18.38 -16.43 -12.60
N PRO A 179 -17.70 -16.91 -11.54
CA PRO A 179 -16.53 -16.23 -11.00
C PRO A 179 -15.46 -16.01 -12.08
N ASP A 180 -14.94 -14.78 -12.15
CA ASP A 180 -13.80 -14.47 -13.01
C ASP A 180 -12.53 -15.05 -12.37
N THR A 181 -11.99 -16.12 -12.96
CA THR A 181 -10.79 -16.80 -12.45
C THR A 181 -9.51 -16.00 -12.66
N SER A 182 -9.53 -14.97 -13.49
CA SER A 182 -8.41 -14.05 -13.71
C SER A 182 -8.37 -12.90 -12.67
N GLU A 183 -9.48 -12.68 -11.96
CA GLU A 183 -9.56 -11.67 -10.90
C GLU A 183 -8.66 -12.06 -9.73
N ARG A 184 -7.90 -11.07 -9.22
CA ARG A 184 -7.04 -11.27 -8.05
C ARG A 184 -7.67 -10.60 -6.82
N VAL A 185 -7.55 -11.28 -5.69
CA VAL A 185 -8.00 -10.77 -4.37
C VAL A 185 -6.76 -10.62 -3.49
N PHE A 186 -6.47 -9.39 -3.12
CA PHE A 186 -5.32 -9.03 -2.29
C PHE A 186 -5.79 -8.52 -0.94
N VAL A 187 -5.23 -9.07 0.12
CA VAL A 187 -5.48 -8.64 1.50
C VAL A 187 -4.18 -8.15 2.09
N ILE A 188 -4.19 -6.91 2.55
CA ILE A 188 -3.08 -6.32 3.30
C ILE A 188 -3.25 -6.70 4.76
N THR A 189 -2.20 -7.25 5.35
CA THR A 189 -2.13 -7.61 6.77
C THR A 189 -0.87 -7.03 7.39
N THR A 190 -0.89 -6.81 8.70
CA THR A 190 0.25 -6.28 9.47
C THR A 190 0.51 -7.10 10.71
N LEU A 191 1.75 -7.05 11.15
CA LEU A 191 2.19 -7.33 12.50
C LEU A 191 3.00 -6.14 12.98
N ASP A 192 2.57 -5.53 14.05
CA ASP A 192 3.33 -4.51 14.77
C ASP A 192 3.34 -4.90 16.24
N VAL A 193 4.47 -5.33 16.74
CA VAL A 193 4.64 -5.71 18.14
C VAL A 193 5.65 -4.77 18.77
N LEU A 194 5.13 -3.82 19.51
CA LEU A 194 5.97 -2.91 20.29
C LEU A 194 6.78 -3.68 21.35
N PRO A 195 7.99 -3.21 21.68
CA PRO A 195 8.81 -3.79 22.72
C PRO A 195 8.05 -3.82 24.07
N ASP A 196 8.16 -4.91 24.76
CA ASP A 196 7.69 -5.01 26.15
C ASP A 196 8.62 -4.20 27.05
N THR A 197 8.28 -2.95 27.32
CA THR A 197 9.07 -2.02 28.15
C THR A 197 9.25 -2.51 29.60
N THR A 198 8.57 -3.59 30.02
CA THR A 198 8.75 -4.19 31.33
C THR A 198 9.89 -5.18 31.39
N ARG A 199 10.46 -5.59 30.26
CA ARG A 199 11.61 -6.50 30.16
C ARG A 199 12.91 -5.73 30.12
N PRO A 200 13.93 -6.15 30.88
CA PRO A 200 15.22 -5.44 30.95
C PRO A 200 16.10 -5.61 29.72
N GLU A 201 15.83 -6.58 28.84
CA GLU A 201 16.58 -6.83 27.62
C GLU A 201 16.06 -5.93 26.50
N PRO A 202 16.94 -5.34 25.67
CA PRO A 202 16.53 -4.64 24.47
C PRO A 202 15.69 -5.56 23.57
N GLN A 203 14.50 -5.16 23.24
CA GLN A 203 13.63 -5.86 22.29
C GLN A 203 13.49 -4.96 21.07
N ASP A 204 13.67 -5.57 19.91
CA ASP A 204 13.43 -4.87 18.65
C ASP A 204 11.93 -4.75 18.41
N ASP A 205 11.48 -3.61 17.94
CA ASP A 205 10.15 -3.43 17.37
C ASP A 205 9.98 -4.43 16.23
N MET A 206 8.85 -5.12 16.18
CA MET A 206 8.55 -6.06 15.10
C MET A 206 7.42 -5.48 14.26
N PHE A 207 7.77 -4.97 13.10
CA PHE A 207 6.82 -4.42 12.14
C PHE A 207 6.95 -5.13 10.81
N ASP A 208 5.90 -5.80 10.38
CA ASP A 208 5.81 -6.46 9.08
C ASP A 208 4.50 -6.09 8.38
N LEU A 209 4.59 -5.75 7.11
CA LEU A 209 3.46 -5.55 6.22
C LEU A 209 3.50 -6.56 5.08
N ALA A 210 2.38 -7.18 4.79
CA ALA A 210 2.30 -8.23 3.79
C ALA A 210 1.07 -8.11 2.88
N VAL A 211 1.23 -8.51 1.65
CA VAL A 211 0.15 -8.76 0.69
C VAL A 211 -0.03 -10.26 0.55
N ASN A 212 -1.22 -10.76 0.89
CA ASN A 212 -1.52 -12.20 0.86
C ASN A 212 -0.50 -13.05 1.65
N GLY A 213 -0.01 -12.51 2.76
CA GLY A 213 0.88 -13.20 3.69
C GLY A 213 2.36 -13.12 3.38
N LEU A 214 2.77 -12.41 2.34
CA LEU A 214 4.15 -12.24 1.92
C LEU A 214 4.52 -10.76 1.81
N SER A 215 5.73 -10.41 2.23
CA SER A 215 6.39 -9.13 2.00
C SER A 215 7.22 -9.17 0.72
N TRP A 216 7.44 -8.01 0.11
CA TRP A 216 8.40 -7.89 -0.98
C TRP A 216 9.83 -8.28 -0.51
N PRO A 217 10.62 -9.01 -1.35
CA PRO A 217 10.39 -9.35 -2.76
C PRO A 217 9.59 -10.64 -3.02
N HIS A 218 9.02 -11.26 -1.99
CA HIS A 218 8.31 -12.54 -2.08
C HIS A 218 6.81 -12.40 -2.36
N THR A 219 6.29 -11.17 -2.47
CA THR A 219 4.92 -10.94 -2.93
C THR A 219 4.68 -11.57 -4.30
N GLU A 220 3.43 -11.86 -4.64
CA GLU A 220 3.11 -12.48 -5.92
C GLU A 220 3.65 -11.68 -7.10
N ALA A 221 4.49 -12.31 -7.93
CA ALA A 221 4.91 -11.76 -9.20
C ALA A 221 3.75 -11.82 -10.22
N LEU A 222 3.31 -10.66 -10.70
CA LEU A 222 2.17 -10.53 -11.59
C LEU A 222 2.62 -10.49 -13.05
N HIS A 223 2.05 -11.36 -13.87
CA HIS A 223 2.37 -11.47 -15.29
C HIS A 223 1.14 -11.21 -16.14
N TYR A 224 1.22 -10.26 -17.06
CA TYR A 224 0.14 -9.91 -17.98
C TYR A 224 0.67 -9.75 -19.40
N ALA A 225 -0.24 -9.81 -20.37
CA ALA A 225 0.05 -9.44 -21.75
C ALA A 225 -0.56 -8.06 -22.06
N VAL A 226 0.05 -7.34 -22.99
CA VAL A 226 -0.54 -6.10 -23.53
C VAL A 226 -1.95 -6.36 -24.01
N GLY A 227 -2.91 -5.56 -23.57
CA GLY A 227 -4.31 -5.66 -23.90
C GLY A 227 -5.14 -6.58 -22.97
N ASP A 228 -4.55 -7.21 -21.96
CA ASP A 228 -5.30 -7.95 -20.94
C ASP A 228 -6.24 -7.02 -20.17
N THR A 229 -7.37 -7.57 -19.74
CA THR A 229 -8.24 -6.88 -18.79
C THR A 229 -7.93 -7.38 -17.39
N VAL A 230 -7.22 -6.59 -16.62
CA VAL A 230 -6.84 -6.92 -15.24
C VAL A 230 -7.91 -6.43 -14.29
N ARG A 231 -8.32 -7.28 -13.34
CA ARG A 231 -9.26 -6.96 -12.28
C ARG A 231 -8.67 -7.34 -10.94
N TRP A 232 -8.66 -6.40 -10.02
CA TRP A 232 -8.17 -6.58 -8.65
C TRP A 232 -9.22 -6.18 -7.63
N ARG A 233 -9.25 -6.92 -6.54
CA ARG A 233 -9.94 -6.57 -5.29
C ARG A 233 -8.88 -6.39 -4.22
N TRP A 234 -8.90 -5.25 -3.58
CA TRP A 234 -8.00 -4.91 -2.48
C TRP A 234 -8.78 -4.77 -1.18
N LEU A 235 -8.23 -5.32 -0.12
CA LEU A 235 -8.78 -5.23 1.23
C LEU A 235 -7.66 -4.81 2.17
N ASN A 236 -7.90 -3.73 2.93
CA ASN A 236 -6.99 -3.29 3.97
C ASN A 236 -7.45 -3.86 5.32
N ALA A 237 -6.78 -4.89 5.82
CA ALA A 237 -7.05 -5.50 7.12
C ALA A 237 -6.12 -4.98 8.23
N THR A 238 -5.53 -3.79 8.05
CA THR A 238 -4.61 -3.16 9.00
C THR A 238 -5.23 -1.94 9.69
N GLY A 239 -4.58 -1.46 10.74
CA GLY A 239 -4.96 -0.24 11.46
C GLY A 239 -4.53 1.06 10.78
N THR A 240 -3.71 0.98 9.72
CA THR A 240 -3.14 2.15 9.02
C THR A 240 -3.67 2.30 7.60
N PRO A 241 -3.70 3.50 7.03
CA PRO A 241 -4.08 3.70 5.63
C PRO A 241 -2.95 3.31 4.67
N HIS A 242 -3.33 2.89 3.46
CA HIS A 242 -2.40 2.55 2.40
C HIS A 242 -2.83 3.20 1.07
N PRO A 243 -2.18 4.28 0.63
CA PRO A 243 -2.32 4.81 -0.73
C PRO A 243 -1.57 3.89 -1.70
N MET A 244 -2.31 3.01 -2.39
CA MET A 244 -1.77 2.00 -3.30
C MET A 244 -1.66 2.55 -4.72
N HIS A 245 -0.46 2.65 -5.25
CA HIS A 245 -0.11 3.29 -6.50
C HIS A 245 0.30 2.31 -7.61
N LEU A 246 -0.20 2.53 -8.82
CA LEU A 246 0.13 1.77 -10.03
C LEU A 246 1.05 2.58 -10.94
N HIS A 247 2.24 2.07 -11.19
CA HIS A 247 3.19 2.65 -12.13
C HIS A 247 2.74 2.54 -13.58
N GLY A 248 2.97 3.58 -14.35
CA GLY A 248 2.87 3.61 -15.82
C GLY A 248 1.47 3.50 -16.41
N PHE A 249 0.45 3.18 -15.62
CA PHE A 249 -0.93 2.99 -16.07
C PHE A 249 -1.92 3.67 -15.15
N HIS A 250 -3.11 3.92 -15.70
CA HIS A 250 -4.28 4.29 -14.91
C HIS A 250 -5.21 3.11 -14.75
N PHE A 251 -5.84 2.99 -13.59
CA PHE A 251 -6.94 2.04 -13.36
C PHE A 251 -8.27 2.79 -13.22
N THR A 252 -9.36 2.05 -13.43
CA THR A 252 -10.71 2.52 -13.17
C THR A 252 -11.17 1.95 -11.83
N ALA A 253 -11.53 2.79 -10.88
CA ALA A 253 -12.19 2.39 -9.64
C ALA A 253 -13.62 1.94 -9.96
N LEU A 254 -13.95 0.69 -9.64
CA LEU A 254 -15.24 0.06 -9.93
C LEU A 254 -16.16 0.04 -8.72
N ALA A 255 -15.60 -0.14 -7.53
CA ALA A 255 -16.32 -0.17 -6.27
C ALA A 255 -15.41 0.25 -5.10
N LYS A 256 -16.01 0.69 -4.01
CA LYS A 256 -15.35 0.94 -2.73
C LYS A 256 -16.28 0.57 -1.58
N GLY A 257 -15.74 -0.10 -0.59
CA GLY A 257 -16.46 -0.54 0.60
C GLY A 257 -15.75 -0.20 1.90
N ASP A 258 -16.46 -0.35 2.99
CA ASP A 258 -15.95 -0.21 4.37
C ASP A 258 -15.69 -1.58 5.04
N GLY A 259 -15.56 -2.62 4.23
CA GLY A 259 -15.42 -4.02 4.68
C GLY A 259 -16.74 -4.72 5.01
N ARG A 260 -17.82 -3.99 5.26
CA ARG A 260 -19.17 -4.49 5.59
C ARG A 260 -20.19 -4.21 4.49
N VAL A 261 -20.08 -3.07 3.86
CA VAL A 261 -20.90 -2.63 2.74
C VAL A 261 -19.97 -2.31 1.58
N ASP A 262 -20.27 -2.82 0.39
CA ASP A 262 -19.55 -2.48 -0.84
C ASP A 262 -20.45 -1.67 -1.77
N THR A 263 -19.93 -0.57 -2.30
CA THR A 263 -20.64 0.31 -3.21
C THR A 263 -20.02 0.21 -4.60
N THR A 264 -20.71 -0.50 -5.49
CA THR A 264 -20.34 -0.54 -6.91
C THR A 264 -20.72 0.76 -7.59
N TYR A 265 -19.76 1.39 -8.26
CA TYR A 265 -19.99 2.64 -9.00
C TYR A 265 -20.70 2.39 -10.33
N ALA A 266 -21.77 3.14 -10.57
CA ALA A 266 -22.39 3.22 -11.90
C ALA A 266 -21.34 3.66 -12.95
N PRO A 267 -21.46 3.26 -14.21
CA PRO A 267 -20.46 3.57 -15.25
C PRO A 267 -20.07 5.04 -15.34
N ASP A 268 -21.02 5.94 -15.15
CA ASP A 268 -20.87 7.39 -15.17
C ASP A 268 -20.36 8.00 -13.85
N ALA A 269 -20.16 7.17 -12.82
CA ALA A 269 -19.58 7.56 -11.53
C ALA A 269 -18.19 6.99 -11.27
N ARG A 270 -17.67 6.14 -12.19
CA ARG A 270 -16.35 5.52 -12.07
C ARG A 270 -15.25 6.54 -12.26
N ARG A 271 -14.23 6.45 -11.42
CA ARG A 271 -13.04 7.30 -11.50
C ARG A 271 -11.91 6.58 -12.23
N THR A 272 -11.10 7.34 -12.94
CA THR A 272 -9.81 6.89 -13.48
C THR A 272 -8.71 7.56 -12.66
N GLU A 273 -7.81 6.78 -12.11
CA GLU A 273 -6.79 7.26 -11.18
C GLU A 273 -5.56 6.33 -11.20
N VAL A 274 -4.46 6.75 -10.58
CA VAL A 274 -3.24 5.95 -10.43
C VAL A 274 -3.02 5.49 -9.00
N THR A 275 -3.70 6.11 -8.02
CA THR A 275 -3.58 5.77 -6.61
C THR A 275 -4.95 5.68 -5.94
N GLU A 276 -5.22 4.57 -5.27
CA GLU A 276 -6.40 4.37 -4.41
C GLU A 276 -6.00 4.40 -2.94
N TYR A 277 -6.64 5.27 -2.18
CA TYR A 277 -6.43 5.38 -0.74
C TYR A 277 -7.31 4.37 0.00
N LEU A 278 -6.67 3.36 0.57
CA LEU A 278 -7.32 2.32 1.37
C LEU A 278 -7.22 2.68 2.85
N SER A 279 -8.29 3.22 3.43
CA SER A 279 -8.40 3.42 4.89
C SER A 279 -8.46 2.07 5.62
N PRO A 280 -8.19 2.02 6.94
CA PRO A 280 -8.39 0.81 7.74
C PRO A 280 -9.76 0.17 7.50
N GLY A 281 -9.80 -1.14 7.30
CA GLY A 281 -11.02 -1.92 7.07
C GLY A 281 -11.70 -1.73 5.71
N THR A 282 -11.16 -0.88 4.81
CA THR A 282 -11.83 -0.62 3.53
C THR A 282 -11.45 -1.61 2.43
N THR A 283 -12.32 -1.69 1.44
CA THR A 283 -12.15 -2.51 0.24
C THR A 283 -12.21 -1.64 -1.02
N ALA A 284 -11.54 -2.05 -2.09
CA ALA A 284 -11.65 -1.42 -3.40
C ALA A 284 -11.65 -2.47 -4.52
N GLN A 285 -12.40 -2.19 -5.58
CA GLN A 285 -12.31 -2.95 -6.81
C GLN A 285 -11.79 -2.05 -7.92
N MET A 286 -10.81 -2.54 -8.66
CA MET A 286 -10.21 -1.79 -9.74
C MET A 286 -10.03 -2.63 -11.00
N ARG A 287 -10.06 -1.97 -12.15
CA ARG A 287 -9.80 -2.56 -13.47
C ARG A 287 -8.83 -1.69 -14.23
N TRP A 288 -7.84 -2.31 -14.84
CA TRP A 288 -6.90 -1.63 -15.71
C TRP A 288 -6.52 -2.50 -16.90
N GLN A 289 -5.83 -1.90 -17.85
CA GLN A 289 -5.38 -2.58 -19.06
C GLN A 289 -3.94 -2.18 -19.36
N PRO A 290 -2.98 -3.11 -19.34
CA PRO A 290 -1.63 -2.84 -19.78
C PRO A 290 -1.62 -2.52 -21.27
N THR A 291 -1.05 -1.37 -21.61
CA THR A 291 -0.95 -0.87 -22.99
C THR A 291 0.47 -0.90 -23.53
N ARG A 292 1.43 -1.26 -22.72
CA ARG A 292 2.86 -1.28 -23.03
C ARG A 292 3.54 -2.41 -22.26
N ALA A 293 4.49 -3.09 -22.92
CA ALA A 293 5.33 -4.09 -22.29
C ALA A 293 6.37 -3.44 -21.36
N GLY A 294 6.91 -4.23 -20.46
CA GLY A 294 7.95 -3.86 -19.52
C GLY A 294 7.63 -4.26 -18.09
N ASN A 295 8.48 -3.90 -17.15
CA ASN A 295 8.29 -4.14 -15.73
C ASN A 295 7.84 -2.88 -15.03
N TRP A 296 6.91 -3.04 -14.11
CA TRP A 296 6.22 -2.00 -13.39
C TRP A 296 6.08 -2.40 -11.92
N LEU A 297 5.72 -1.45 -11.07
CA LEU A 297 5.40 -1.72 -9.68
C LEU A 297 3.94 -1.33 -9.37
N PHE A 298 3.40 -1.99 -8.35
CA PHE A 298 2.23 -1.56 -7.61
C PHE A 298 2.59 -1.57 -6.14
N HIS A 299 2.55 -0.42 -5.47
CA HIS A 299 3.06 -0.31 -4.11
C HIS A 299 2.31 0.74 -3.27
N CYS A 300 2.46 0.65 -1.95
CA CYS A 300 2.04 1.70 -1.04
C CYS A 300 2.94 2.92 -1.19
N HIS A 301 2.39 4.13 -1.11
CA HIS A 301 3.15 5.37 -1.25
C HIS A 301 3.58 5.99 0.09
N ILE A 302 3.32 5.32 1.20
CA ILE A 302 3.89 5.67 2.50
C ILE A 302 5.26 4.99 2.60
N VAL A 303 6.31 5.79 2.71
CA VAL A 303 7.71 5.33 2.55
C VAL A 303 8.05 4.21 3.52
N PHE A 304 7.75 4.34 4.82
CA PHE A 304 8.05 3.31 5.81
C PHE A 304 7.23 2.01 5.66
N HIS A 305 6.25 1.96 4.74
CA HIS A 305 5.52 0.74 4.36
C HIS A 305 6.19 -0.05 3.22
N VAL A 306 7.23 0.52 2.61
CA VAL A 306 7.88 -0.06 1.42
C VAL A 306 9.41 -0.12 1.53
N ILE A 307 9.96 0.19 2.69
CA ILE A 307 11.39 0.07 2.99
C ILE A 307 11.63 -1.07 4.00
N PRO A 308 12.83 -1.69 4.00
CA PRO A 308 13.19 -2.65 5.02
C PRO A 308 13.22 -2.01 6.41
N PHE A 309 12.44 -2.54 7.33
CA PHE A 309 12.47 -2.11 8.72
C PHE A 309 13.37 -3.07 9.51
N PRO A 310 14.21 -2.64 10.43
CA PRO A 310 15.08 -3.50 11.23
C PRO A 310 14.25 -4.26 12.28
N VAL A 311 13.48 -5.24 11.83
CA VAL A 311 12.41 -5.90 12.60
C VAL A 311 12.90 -7.17 13.29
N ARG A 312 14.07 -7.69 12.94
CA ARG A 312 14.56 -8.95 13.48
C ARG A 312 16.06 -8.89 13.79
N PRO A 313 16.49 -9.45 14.96
CA PRO A 313 17.91 -9.47 15.35
C PRO A 313 18.83 -10.12 14.30
N ASP A 314 18.27 -11.02 13.50
CA ASP A 314 18.91 -11.81 12.47
C ASP A 314 18.57 -11.36 11.03
N SER A 315 17.77 -10.30 10.87
CA SER A 315 17.61 -9.67 9.55
C SER A 315 18.99 -9.14 9.12
N VAL A 316 19.45 -9.61 7.97
CA VAL A 316 20.66 -9.08 7.35
C VAL A 316 20.40 -7.61 7.06
N ARG A 317 20.97 -6.70 7.86
CA ARG A 317 20.95 -5.28 7.53
C ARG A 317 21.55 -5.15 6.14
N VAL A 318 20.74 -4.68 5.21
CA VAL A 318 21.22 -4.39 3.87
C VAL A 318 22.36 -3.39 4.03
N SER A 319 23.55 -3.74 3.58
CA SER A 319 24.67 -2.82 3.68
C SER A 319 24.42 -1.61 2.77
N MET A 320 24.91 -0.43 3.14
CA MET A 320 24.86 0.75 2.28
C MET A 320 25.43 0.47 0.88
N ALA A 321 26.43 -0.43 0.77
CA ALA A 321 26.97 -0.84 -0.51
C ALA A 321 25.97 -1.65 -1.36
N ASP A 322 25.17 -2.50 -0.74
CA ASP A 322 24.12 -3.28 -1.43
C ASP A 322 22.94 -2.39 -1.84
N MET A 323 22.61 -1.36 -1.06
CA MET A 323 21.59 -0.38 -1.43
C MET A 323 21.99 0.44 -2.66
N HIS A 324 23.27 0.61 -2.91
CA HIS A 324 23.81 1.34 -4.06
C HIS A 324 24.00 0.49 -5.32
N ASP A 325 23.74 -0.82 -5.26
CA ASP A 325 23.78 -1.69 -6.44
C ASP A 325 22.44 -1.72 -7.16
N ALA A 326 22.36 -1.17 -8.37
CA ALA A 326 21.13 -1.16 -9.16
C ALA A 326 20.52 -2.54 -9.39
N SER A 327 21.32 -3.61 -9.43
CA SER A 327 20.82 -4.96 -9.65
C SER A 327 20.13 -5.55 -8.43
N SER A 328 20.47 -5.08 -7.24
CA SER A 328 19.91 -5.55 -5.96
C SER A 328 18.99 -4.52 -5.29
N HIS A 329 19.01 -3.27 -5.75
CA HIS A 329 18.23 -2.17 -5.15
C HIS A 329 16.76 -2.56 -4.91
N VAL A 330 16.05 -2.97 -5.96
CA VAL A 330 14.62 -3.30 -5.87
C VAL A 330 14.33 -4.46 -4.93
N THR A 331 15.23 -5.42 -4.82
CA THR A 331 15.02 -6.61 -3.97
C THR A 331 15.53 -6.44 -2.55
N ARG A 332 16.38 -5.45 -2.27
CA ARG A 332 17.04 -5.29 -0.97
C ARG A 332 16.74 -3.97 -0.27
N SER A 333 16.47 -2.90 -1.02
CA SER A 333 16.12 -1.59 -0.43
C SER A 333 14.61 -1.33 -0.38
N MET A 334 13.80 -2.22 -0.97
CA MET A 334 12.34 -2.20 -0.83
C MET A 334 11.87 -3.41 -0.02
N SER A 335 10.72 -3.27 0.66
CA SER A 335 10.10 -4.31 1.49
C SER A 335 8.59 -4.11 1.55
N GLY A 336 7.87 -4.92 2.31
CA GLY A 336 6.46 -4.71 2.65
C GLY A 336 5.52 -4.70 1.45
N LEU A 337 4.79 -3.60 1.31
CA LEU A 337 3.66 -3.47 0.38
C LEU A 337 4.09 -3.09 -1.04
N VAL A 338 4.88 -3.94 -1.67
CA VAL A 338 5.33 -3.79 -3.05
C VAL A 338 4.97 -5.05 -3.84
N MET A 339 4.55 -4.90 -5.07
CA MET A 339 4.28 -6.00 -6.01
C MET A 339 4.91 -5.71 -7.37
N GLY A 340 5.63 -6.68 -7.91
CA GLY A 340 6.21 -6.62 -9.24
C GLY A 340 5.21 -7.02 -10.33
N ILE A 341 5.15 -6.25 -11.41
CA ILE A 341 4.30 -6.50 -12.57
C ILE A 341 5.19 -6.62 -13.81
N ALA A 342 5.14 -7.76 -14.50
CA ALA A 342 5.76 -7.95 -15.80
C ALA A 342 4.68 -7.98 -16.88
N VAL A 343 4.76 -7.08 -17.85
CA VAL A 343 3.87 -7.03 -19.00
C VAL A 343 4.63 -7.44 -20.25
N HIS A 344 4.11 -8.44 -20.95
CA HIS A 344 4.71 -8.99 -22.18
C HIS A 344 3.92 -8.57 -23.41
N GLU A 345 4.59 -8.47 -24.55
CA GLU A 345 3.90 -8.30 -25.84
C GLU A 345 3.02 -9.51 -26.15
N ARG A 346 1.87 -9.28 -26.77
CA ARG A 346 0.97 -10.34 -27.20
C ARG A 346 1.35 -10.81 -28.61
N GLY A 347 1.96 -11.99 -28.72
CA GLY A 347 2.32 -12.62 -30.00
C GLY A 347 3.73 -12.30 -30.48
N ALA A 348 4.13 -12.88 -31.62
CA ALA A 348 5.44 -12.69 -32.20
C ALA A 348 5.67 -11.21 -32.51
N THR A 349 6.72 -10.67 -31.93
CA THR A 349 7.16 -9.30 -32.03
C THR A 349 7.25 -8.84 -33.48
N THR A 350 6.23 -8.14 -33.92
CA THR A 350 6.52 -7.07 -34.86
C THR A 350 7.17 -5.99 -33.98
N THR A 351 8.49 -5.92 -34.02
CA THR A 351 9.22 -4.79 -33.47
C THR A 351 8.67 -3.54 -34.16
N VAL A 352 7.65 -2.93 -33.55
CA VAL A 352 7.33 -1.55 -33.86
C VAL A 352 8.53 -0.80 -33.35
N SER A 353 9.47 -0.54 -34.24
CA SER A 353 10.56 0.41 -33.96
C SER A 353 9.88 1.65 -33.39
N PRO A 354 10.24 2.11 -32.19
CA PRO A 354 9.65 3.30 -31.63
C PRO A 354 9.77 4.36 -32.70
N THR A 355 8.65 4.94 -33.11
CA THR A 355 8.66 6.04 -34.07
C THR A 355 9.58 7.09 -33.46
N VAL A 356 10.79 7.23 -34.00
CA VAL A 356 11.81 8.16 -33.51
C VAL A 356 11.34 9.56 -33.87
N GLY A 357 10.27 10.00 -33.21
CA GLY A 357 9.76 11.36 -33.36
C GLY A 357 10.81 12.36 -32.89
N VAL A 358 10.89 13.49 -33.55
CA VAL A 358 11.78 14.57 -33.16
C VAL A 358 11.49 15.00 -31.71
N ILE A 359 12.51 15.10 -30.88
CA ILE A 359 12.39 15.66 -29.54
C ILE A 359 12.13 17.16 -29.67
N ALA A 360 10.91 17.56 -29.34
CA ALA A 360 10.44 18.94 -29.49
C ALA A 360 10.83 19.84 -28.30
N LYS A 361 11.06 19.22 -27.12
CA LYS A 361 11.46 19.94 -25.90
C LYS A 361 12.57 19.20 -25.18
N ARG A 362 13.54 19.95 -24.65
CA ARG A 362 14.63 19.39 -23.83
C ARG A 362 14.71 20.17 -22.52
N LEU A 363 14.79 19.46 -21.41
CA LEU A 363 14.96 20.00 -20.07
C LEU A 363 16.20 19.36 -19.43
N ARG A 364 16.83 20.08 -18.53
CA ARG A 364 17.93 19.55 -17.71
C ARG A 364 17.62 19.82 -16.23
N LEU A 365 17.44 18.76 -15.48
CA LEU A 365 17.10 18.74 -14.06
C LEU A 365 18.31 18.25 -13.28
N PHE A 366 18.74 18.99 -12.28
CA PHE A 366 19.89 18.65 -11.45
C PHE A 366 19.39 18.22 -10.08
N ALA A 367 19.72 17.00 -9.66
CA ALA A 367 19.60 16.54 -8.28
C ALA A 367 20.85 16.98 -7.53
N GLN A 368 20.70 17.76 -6.46
CA GLN A 368 21.85 18.30 -5.72
C GLN A 368 21.49 18.63 -4.26
N GLN A 369 22.53 18.76 -3.46
CA GLN A 369 22.45 19.07 -2.03
C GLN A 369 22.64 20.56 -1.79
N ALA A 370 21.91 21.13 -0.84
CA ALA A 370 22.13 22.51 -0.43
C ALA A 370 23.38 22.63 0.47
N SER A 371 24.04 23.78 0.41
CA SER A 371 24.97 24.20 1.46
C SER A 371 24.14 24.66 2.68
N GLY A 372 24.39 24.10 3.84
CA GLY A 372 23.67 24.44 5.08
C GLY A 372 23.93 23.44 6.20
N PRO A 373 23.42 23.70 7.41
CA PRO A 373 23.58 22.76 8.51
C PRO A 373 22.86 21.43 8.21
N ALA A 374 23.47 20.33 8.55
CA ALA A 374 22.82 19.03 8.58
C ALA A 374 21.75 18.99 9.69
N VAL A 375 20.74 18.12 9.54
CA VAL A 375 19.73 17.86 10.59
C VAL A 375 20.36 17.07 11.74
N ASP A 376 21.21 16.17 11.38
CA ASP A 376 22.17 15.44 12.20
C ASP A 376 23.51 15.47 11.46
N ASP A 377 24.52 14.80 11.95
CA ASP A 377 25.85 14.82 11.34
C ASP A 377 25.88 14.31 9.87
N THR A 378 24.76 13.81 9.33
CA THR A 378 24.69 13.15 8.03
C THR A 378 23.60 13.67 7.08
N ALA A 379 22.50 14.24 7.58
CA ALA A 379 21.34 14.59 6.77
C ALA A 379 21.29 16.06 6.37
N HIS A 380 21.51 16.34 5.10
CA HIS A 380 21.40 17.68 4.51
C HIS A 380 20.13 17.82 3.67
N ALA A 381 19.66 19.06 3.51
CA ALA A 381 18.59 19.35 2.55
C ALA A 381 19.04 18.98 1.13
N ARG A 382 18.22 18.19 0.44
CA ARG A 382 18.41 17.77 -0.96
C ARG A 382 17.26 18.29 -1.78
N GLY A 383 17.46 18.47 -3.08
CA GLY A 383 16.41 18.96 -3.94
C GLY A 383 16.83 19.03 -5.40
N TYR A 384 15.96 19.60 -6.18
CA TYR A 384 16.18 19.73 -7.60
C TYR A 384 16.40 21.20 -8.01
N ALA A 385 17.20 21.39 -9.07
CA ALA A 385 17.33 22.67 -9.77
C ALA A 385 17.16 22.48 -11.27
N LEU A 386 16.38 23.34 -11.91
CA LEU A 386 16.16 23.33 -13.37
C LEU A 386 17.11 24.30 -14.05
N GLN A 387 17.79 23.85 -15.08
CA GLN A 387 18.61 24.75 -15.89
C GLN A 387 17.73 25.76 -16.66
N GLN A 388 17.99 27.02 -16.41
CA GLN A 388 17.39 28.15 -17.13
C GLN A 388 18.48 28.85 -17.96
N GLY A 389 18.34 28.79 -19.28
CA GLY A 389 19.34 29.33 -20.18
C GLY A 389 20.59 28.46 -20.40
N PRO A 390 21.71 29.00 -20.86
CA PRO A 390 22.87 28.23 -21.30
C PRO A 390 23.72 27.67 -20.15
N MET A 391 23.70 28.32 -19.00
CA MET A 391 24.53 27.92 -17.84
C MET A 391 23.79 26.94 -16.91
N PRO A 392 24.50 25.94 -16.38
CA PRO A 392 23.90 25.08 -15.35
C PRO A 392 23.61 25.87 -14.08
N PRO A 393 22.66 25.40 -13.23
CA PRO A 393 22.40 26.03 -11.94
C PRO A 393 23.65 25.95 -11.03
N LYS A 394 23.73 26.86 -10.08
CA LYS A 394 24.78 26.85 -9.06
C LYS A 394 24.74 25.52 -8.28
N VAL A 395 25.90 24.99 -7.90
CA VAL A 395 26.05 23.62 -7.38
C VAL A 395 25.26 23.36 -6.12
N ASP A 396 25.08 24.38 -5.28
CA ASP A 396 24.42 24.28 -3.97
C ASP A 396 23.02 24.91 -3.92
N SER A 397 22.46 25.30 -5.09
CA SER A 397 21.12 25.88 -5.16
C SER A 397 20.08 24.78 -5.38
N ILE A 398 19.13 24.65 -4.46
CA ILE A 398 17.99 23.72 -4.57
C ILE A 398 16.68 24.48 -4.49
N ASN A 399 15.63 23.88 -5.00
CA ASN A 399 14.26 24.29 -4.77
C ASN A 399 13.54 23.16 -4.00
N VAL A 400 12.77 23.52 -3.01
CA VAL A 400 11.89 22.62 -2.27
C VAL A 400 10.52 23.31 -2.17
N PRO A 401 9.45 22.74 -2.74
CA PRO A 401 9.49 21.63 -3.69
C PRO A 401 10.37 21.93 -4.92
N GLY A 402 10.81 20.90 -5.60
CA GLY A 402 11.59 20.99 -6.82
C GLY A 402 10.90 21.86 -7.89
N PRO A 403 11.62 22.33 -8.91
CA PRO A 403 11.09 23.24 -9.91
C PRO A 403 9.93 22.61 -10.68
N MET A 404 8.89 23.40 -10.93
CA MET A 404 7.75 22.96 -11.72
C MET A 404 8.18 22.68 -13.17
N LEU A 405 7.96 21.43 -13.60
CA LEU A 405 8.17 21.02 -14.99
C LEU A 405 6.86 21.20 -15.76
N VAL A 406 6.85 22.04 -16.79
CA VAL A 406 5.67 22.25 -17.63
C VAL A 406 5.89 21.55 -18.97
N LEU A 407 5.09 20.53 -19.26
CA LEU A 407 5.08 19.80 -20.53
C LEU A 407 3.80 20.10 -21.30
N THR A 408 3.73 19.62 -22.54
CA THR A 408 2.55 19.75 -23.40
C THR A 408 2.08 18.36 -23.83
N ARG A 409 0.80 18.09 -23.74
CA ARG A 409 0.19 16.83 -24.19
C ARG A 409 0.54 16.54 -25.65
N GLY A 410 1.01 15.32 -25.92
CA GLY A 410 1.43 14.88 -27.26
C GLY A 410 2.81 15.41 -27.70
N GLN A 411 3.48 16.26 -26.92
CA GLN A 411 4.80 16.78 -27.26
C GLN A 411 5.90 15.87 -26.71
N ARG A 412 6.71 15.29 -27.60
CA ARG A 412 7.85 14.45 -27.19
C ARG A 412 8.91 15.31 -26.50
N THR A 413 9.15 15.01 -25.23
CA THR A 413 10.06 15.75 -24.36
C THR A 413 11.17 14.82 -23.85
N ALA A 414 12.40 15.32 -23.83
CA ALA A 414 13.54 14.69 -23.17
C ALA A 414 13.92 15.49 -21.92
N ILE A 415 14.00 14.81 -20.78
CA ILE A 415 14.43 15.38 -19.51
C ILE A 415 15.74 14.69 -19.13
N THR A 416 16.84 15.44 -19.14
CA THR A 416 18.13 14.94 -18.64
C THR A 416 18.20 15.21 -17.16
N VAL A 417 18.23 14.15 -16.34
CA VAL A 417 18.49 14.22 -14.91
C VAL A 417 20.00 14.10 -14.70
N ILE A 418 20.59 15.05 -14.04
CA ILE A 418 22.03 15.08 -13.73
C ILE A 418 22.18 14.94 -12.21
N ASN A 419 22.89 13.91 -11.78
CA ASN A 419 23.14 13.67 -10.35
C ASN A 419 24.39 14.41 -9.88
N ARG A 420 24.23 15.37 -8.98
CA ARG A 420 25.29 16.07 -8.27
C ARG A 420 25.34 15.75 -6.78
N LEU A 421 24.58 14.72 -6.36
CA LEU A 421 24.66 14.18 -5.01
C LEU A 421 25.94 13.33 -4.86
N SER A 422 26.30 13.04 -3.63
CA SER A 422 27.37 12.07 -3.29
C SER A 422 26.92 10.63 -3.35
N GLU A 423 25.60 10.38 -3.40
CA GLU A 423 24.97 9.08 -3.50
C GLU A 423 24.21 8.90 -4.82
N PRO A 424 23.90 7.66 -5.21
CA PRO A 424 23.06 7.38 -6.37
C PRO A 424 21.64 7.95 -6.19
N THR A 425 20.94 8.19 -7.31
CA THR A 425 19.54 8.58 -7.33
C THR A 425 18.84 8.02 -8.54
N SER A 426 17.53 8.12 -8.56
CA SER A 426 16.69 7.91 -9.74
C SER A 426 15.54 8.91 -9.72
N VAL A 427 14.75 8.99 -10.80
CA VAL A 427 13.56 9.84 -10.81
C VAL A 427 12.41 9.08 -11.41
N HIS A 428 11.39 8.86 -10.60
CA HIS A 428 10.08 8.36 -11.02
C HIS A 428 9.18 9.53 -11.43
N TRP A 429 8.46 9.33 -12.54
CA TRP A 429 7.53 10.31 -13.10
C TRP A 429 6.11 9.88 -12.74
N HIS A 430 5.73 10.14 -11.53
CA HIS A 430 4.52 9.63 -10.89
C HIS A 430 3.24 10.03 -11.64
N GLY A 431 2.42 9.04 -11.97
CA GLY A 431 1.18 9.21 -12.72
C GLY A 431 1.36 9.36 -14.23
N MET A 432 2.59 9.34 -14.73
CA MET A 432 2.87 9.47 -16.15
C MET A 432 2.76 8.12 -16.87
N GLU A 433 2.07 8.12 -18.01
CA GLU A 433 2.03 6.99 -18.93
C GLU A 433 3.20 7.11 -19.92
N LEU A 434 4.24 6.31 -19.70
CA LEU A 434 5.49 6.35 -20.47
C LEU A 434 6.00 4.93 -20.76
N GLU A 435 7.08 4.79 -21.50
CA GLU A 435 7.77 3.51 -21.67
C GLU A 435 8.43 3.10 -20.35
N SER A 436 8.31 1.82 -19.97
CA SER A 436 8.80 1.30 -18.68
C SER A 436 10.27 1.64 -18.41
N TYR A 437 11.13 1.60 -19.42
CA TYR A 437 12.55 1.97 -19.27
C TYR A 437 12.78 3.36 -18.67
N TYR A 438 11.85 4.29 -18.83
CA TYR A 438 11.95 5.66 -18.33
C TYR A 438 11.19 5.89 -17.03
N ASP A 439 10.56 4.86 -16.48
CA ASP A 439 9.70 4.94 -15.28
C ASP A 439 10.48 5.25 -13.99
N GLY A 440 11.77 4.96 -13.97
CA GLY A 440 12.68 5.44 -12.93
C GLY A 440 12.94 4.48 -11.78
N VAL A 441 12.43 3.25 -11.80
CA VAL A 441 12.79 2.22 -10.81
C VAL A 441 14.06 1.52 -11.26
N SER A 442 15.18 1.88 -10.63
CA SER A 442 16.51 1.36 -10.99
C SER A 442 16.60 -0.16 -10.88
N GLY A 443 17.16 -0.82 -11.89
CA GLY A 443 17.31 -2.28 -11.94
C GLY A 443 16.03 -3.07 -12.21
N TRP A 444 14.86 -2.43 -12.18
CA TRP A 444 13.55 -3.06 -12.37
C TRP A 444 12.84 -2.61 -13.64
N SER A 445 12.56 -1.30 -13.77
CA SER A 445 11.86 -0.74 -14.92
C SER A 445 12.55 -1.05 -16.24
N GLY A 446 11.78 -1.26 -17.31
CA GLY A 446 12.27 -1.68 -18.62
C GLY A 446 11.89 -3.12 -18.95
N ALA A 447 12.63 -3.73 -19.86
CA ALA A 447 12.49 -5.13 -20.26
C ALA A 447 13.80 -5.89 -19.98
N ASP A 448 13.76 -7.21 -20.10
CA ASP A 448 14.87 -8.11 -19.71
C ASP A 448 16.25 -7.73 -20.28
N SER A 449 16.29 -7.18 -21.49
CA SER A 449 17.52 -6.76 -22.15
C SER A 449 17.94 -5.32 -21.86
N ARG A 450 17.08 -4.52 -21.22
CA ARG A 450 17.30 -3.09 -20.99
C ARG A 450 16.56 -2.61 -19.75
N ARG A 451 17.25 -2.64 -18.61
CA ARG A 451 16.74 -2.13 -17.33
C ARG A 451 17.11 -0.66 -17.13
N ALA A 452 16.25 0.08 -16.44
CA ALA A 452 16.54 1.46 -16.04
C ALA A 452 17.78 1.47 -15.11
N PRO A 453 18.81 2.28 -15.42
CA PRO A 453 19.98 2.38 -14.56
C PRO A 453 19.67 3.26 -13.33
N MET A 454 20.46 3.08 -12.27
CA MET A 454 20.64 4.16 -11.30
C MET A 454 21.44 5.31 -11.94
N ILE A 455 21.31 6.49 -11.43
CA ILE A 455 22.10 7.64 -11.82
C ILE A 455 23.19 7.82 -10.76
N ALA A 456 24.40 7.33 -11.05
CA ALA A 456 25.54 7.41 -10.15
C ALA A 456 25.95 8.88 -9.89
N PRO A 457 26.69 9.17 -8.80
CA PRO A 457 27.27 10.49 -8.56
C PRO A 457 28.06 11.01 -9.78
N GLY A 458 27.73 12.22 -10.22
CA GLY A 458 28.36 12.86 -11.40
C GLY A 458 27.82 12.40 -12.76
N ASP A 459 26.95 11.39 -12.79
CA ASP A 459 26.38 10.84 -14.03
C ASP A 459 25.03 11.48 -14.38
N SER A 460 24.42 11.04 -15.48
CA SER A 460 23.13 11.53 -15.95
C SER A 460 22.31 10.48 -16.68
N PHE A 461 21.00 10.62 -16.61
CA PHE A 461 20.04 9.80 -17.35
C PHE A 461 19.07 10.66 -18.15
N VAL A 462 18.71 10.23 -19.36
CA VAL A 462 17.76 10.95 -20.22
C VAL A 462 16.45 10.18 -20.27
N ALA A 463 15.44 10.69 -19.57
CA ALA A 463 14.07 10.20 -19.68
C ALA A 463 13.38 10.84 -20.90
N VAL A 464 12.76 10.03 -21.74
CA VAL A 464 12.00 10.48 -22.91
C VAL A 464 10.55 10.09 -22.77
N MET A 465 9.65 11.06 -22.85
CA MET A 465 8.22 10.85 -22.70
C MET A 465 7.39 11.67 -23.67
N THR A 466 6.22 11.15 -24.00
CA THR A 466 5.19 11.86 -24.77
C THR A 466 3.90 11.78 -23.98
N PRO A 467 3.59 12.77 -23.13
CA PRO A 467 2.43 12.71 -22.25
C PRO A 467 1.13 12.54 -23.03
N PRO A 468 0.34 11.47 -22.78
CA PRO A 468 -0.90 11.25 -23.55
C PRO A 468 -2.07 12.08 -23.03
N ARG A 469 -1.98 12.61 -21.81
CA ARG A 469 -3.02 13.42 -21.16
C ARG A 469 -2.47 14.68 -20.52
N ALA A 470 -3.30 15.72 -20.45
CA ALA A 470 -3.01 16.91 -19.66
C ALA A 470 -3.41 16.67 -18.19
N GLY A 471 -2.74 17.34 -17.25
CA GLY A 471 -3.03 17.19 -15.83
C GLY A 471 -1.93 17.70 -14.94
N THR A 472 -2.08 17.37 -13.65
CA THR A 472 -1.10 17.65 -12.60
C THR A 472 -0.53 16.33 -12.14
N PHE A 473 0.78 16.23 -12.17
CA PHE A 473 1.59 15.06 -11.85
C PHE A 473 2.76 15.50 -10.97
N MET A 474 3.57 14.56 -10.53
CA MET A 474 4.76 14.85 -9.75
C MET A 474 5.95 14.01 -10.20
N TYR A 475 7.12 14.37 -9.72
CA TYR A 475 8.34 13.58 -9.87
C TYR A 475 9.08 13.54 -8.54
N HIS A 476 9.67 12.38 -8.23
CA HIS A 476 10.41 12.15 -6.99
C HIS A 476 11.44 11.04 -7.20
N PRO A 477 12.43 10.86 -6.30
CA PRO A 477 13.32 9.72 -6.37
C PRO A 477 12.55 8.41 -6.15
N HIS A 478 13.06 7.33 -6.71
CA HIS A 478 12.63 5.97 -6.42
C HIS A 478 13.85 5.12 -6.07
N MET A 479 14.77 5.71 -5.34
CA MET A 479 15.97 5.13 -4.78
C MET A 479 16.32 5.92 -3.53
N GLU A 480 16.55 5.22 -2.41
CA GLU A 480 16.75 5.85 -1.10
C GLU A 480 15.61 6.84 -0.75
N GLU A 481 14.39 6.38 -0.94
CA GLU A 481 13.20 7.22 -0.83
C GLU A 481 13.10 7.89 0.54
N GLU A 482 13.39 7.16 1.62
CA GLU A 482 13.34 7.71 2.97
C GLU A 482 14.23 8.94 3.12
N ASP A 483 15.48 8.85 2.68
CA ASP A 483 16.45 9.92 2.84
C ASP A 483 16.28 11.04 1.82
N GLN A 484 16.07 10.69 0.55
CA GLN A 484 16.03 11.68 -0.52
C GLN A 484 14.68 12.39 -0.59
N LEU A 485 13.57 11.66 -0.45
CA LEU A 485 12.23 12.24 -0.51
C LEU A 485 11.98 13.15 0.70
N SER A 486 12.26 12.67 1.91
CA SER A 486 12.06 13.43 3.14
C SER A 486 13.03 14.60 3.30
N ALA A 487 14.15 14.60 2.56
CA ALA A 487 15.05 15.74 2.47
C ALA A 487 14.55 16.86 1.53
N GLY A 488 13.50 16.60 0.72
CA GLY A 488 12.89 17.59 -0.16
C GLY A 488 12.99 17.28 -1.65
N MET A 489 13.41 16.09 -2.05
CA MET A 489 13.59 15.71 -3.46
C MET A 489 12.26 15.30 -4.12
N PHE A 490 11.35 16.21 -4.29
CA PHE A 490 10.11 16.03 -5.04
C PHE A 490 9.73 17.33 -5.75
N GLY A 491 8.94 17.22 -6.82
CA GLY A 491 8.50 18.41 -7.52
C GLY A 491 7.27 18.19 -8.42
N PRO A 492 6.56 19.28 -8.76
CA PRO A 492 5.39 19.23 -9.60
C PRO A 492 5.73 19.11 -11.08
N LEU A 493 4.93 18.29 -11.79
CA LEU A 493 4.96 18.15 -13.23
C LEU A 493 3.56 18.46 -13.77
N ILE A 494 3.46 19.52 -14.57
CA ILE A 494 2.21 19.96 -15.18
C ILE A 494 2.24 19.65 -16.66
N VAL A 495 1.25 18.94 -17.15
CA VAL A 495 1.03 18.73 -18.58
C VAL A 495 -0.13 19.60 -19.03
N MET A 496 0.16 20.54 -19.92
CA MET A 496 -0.83 21.47 -20.48
C MET A 496 -1.41 20.92 -21.80
N GLU A 497 -2.63 21.31 -22.12
CA GLU A 497 -3.17 21.11 -23.47
C GLU A 497 -2.34 21.90 -24.52
N PRO A 498 -2.26 21.44 -25.77
CA PRO A 498 -1.40 22.06 -26.79
C PRO A 498 -1.65 23.56 -27.04
N ARG A 499 -2.83 24.07 -26.70
CA ARG A 499 -3.22 25.48 -26.89
C ARG A 499 -3.31 26.26 -25.57
N GLU A 500 -3.07 25.61 -24.45
CA GLU A 500 -3.07 26.21 -23.12
C GLU A 500 -1.65 26.58 -22.69
N ARG A 501 -1.56 27.57 -21.81
CA ARG A 501 -0.33 27.94 -21.12
C ARG A 501 -0.59 28.00 -19.63
N PHE A 502 0.40 27.63 -18.87
CA PHE A 502 0.35 27.83 -17.41
C PHE A 502 0.43 29.33 -17.13
N ASP A 503 -0.57 29.83 -16.40
CA ASP A 503 -0.63 31.23 -15.96
C ASP A 503 -0.57 31.26 -14.43
N PRO A 504 0.56 31.64 -13.81
CA PRO A 504 0.70 31.63 -12.35
C PRO A 504 -0.23 32.61 -11.63
N ALA A 505 -0.86 33.54 -12.35
CA ALA A 505 -1.82 34.46 -11.75
C ALA A 505 -3.17 33.81 -11.47
N THR A 506 -3.54 32.78 -12.23
CA THR A 506 -4.85 32.11 -12.14
C THR A 506 -4.76 30.60 -11.98
N ASP A 507 -3.58 30.00 -12.19
CA ASP A 507 -3.33 28.56 -12.05
C ASP A 507 -2.43 28.34 -10.81
N LEU A 508 -3.06 28.13 -9.66
CA LEU A 508 -2.39 28.09 -8.35
C LEU A 508 -2.02 26.66 -7.99
N LEU A 509 -0.77 26.46 -7.59
CA LEU A 509 -0.22 25.16 -7.24
C LEU A 509 0.10 25.09 -5.75
N PHE A 510 -0.36 24.01 -5.11
CA PHE A 510 -0.14 23.68 -3.71
C PHE A 510 0.53 22.32 -3.62
N VAL A 511 1.77 22.30 -3.13
CA VAL A 511 2.55 21.08 -2.92
C VAL A 511 2.72 20.87 -1.43
N ILE A 512 2.14 19.81 -0.91
CA ILE A 512 2.30 19.34 0.47
C ILE A 512 3.38 18.26 0.43
N GLY A 513 4.39 18.38 1.26
CA GLY A 513 5.49 17.43 1.35
C GLY A 513 6.33 17.65 2.58
N ASP A 514 7.30 16.79 2.80
CA ASP A 514 8.27 16.92 3.87
C ASP A 514 9.58 17.47 3.33
N ALA A 515 10.28 18.27 4.13
CA ALA A 515 11.58 18.80 3.77
C ALA A 515 12.43 19.14 5.00
N ILE A 516 13.73 19.20 4.77
CA ILE A 516 14.67 19.74 5.73
C ILE A 516 14.81 21.24 5.52
N LEU A 517 14.28 22.04 6.44
CA LEU A 517 14.39 23.48 6.46
C LEU A 517 15.02 23.93 7.76
N ASP A 518 16.07 24.78 7.67
CA ASP A 518 16.82 25.29 8.83
C ASP A 518 17.32 24.18 9.77
N GLY A 519 17.81 23.09 9.20
CA GLY A 519 18.30 21.94 9.96
C GLY A 519 17.21 21.15 10.69
N LYS A 520 15.94 21.22 10.26
CA LYS A 520 14.82 20.45 10.83
C LYS A 520 13.98 19.84 9.74
N ARG A 521 13.67 18.56 9.88
CA ARG A 521 12.71 17.85 9.01
C ARG A 521 11.27 18.19 9.43
N GLY A 522 10.34 18.23 8.50
CA GLY A 522 8.91 18.37 8.77
C GLY A 522 8.09 18.82 7.58
N ALA A 523 6.77 18.76 7.78
CA ALA A 523 5.79 19.07 6.75
C ALA A 523 5.87 20.52 6.26
N THR A 524 5.68 20.69 4.97
CA THR A 524 5.71 21.98 4.28
C THR A 524 4.54 22.11 3.30
N LEU A 525 4.13 23.35 3.07
CA LEU A 525 3.26 23.73 1.97
C LEU A 525 4.04 24.66 1.04
N ASN A 526 4.24 24.23 -0.21
CA ASN A 526 5.09 24.94 -1.18
C ASN A 526 6.49 25.30 -0.62
N GLY A 527 7.08 24.38 0.16
CA GLY A 527 8.40 24.56 0.75
C GLY A 527 8.45 25.48 1.97
N ALA A 528 7.32 25.88 2.52
CA ALA A 528 7.24 26.70 3.73
C ALA A 528 6.47 25.97 4.84
N ARG A 529 6.87 26.15 6.10
CA ARG A 529 6.19 25.57 7.27
C ARG A 529 4.87 26.24 7.61
N ALA A 530 4.63 27.44 7.10
CA ALA A 530 3.41 28.19 7.33
C ALA A 530 2.79 28.59 5.98
N ALA A 531 1.46 28.47 5.89
CA ALA A 531 0.72 28.91 4.71
C ALA A 531 0.76 30.45 4.59
N THR A 532 0.98 30.93 3.38
CA THR A 532 0.87 32.36 3.07
C THR A 532 -0.55 32.69 2.64
N PRO A 533 -1.17 33.77 3.15
CA PRO A 533 -2.49 34.19 2.71
C PRO A 533 -2.55 34.46 1.20
N LEU A 534 -3.56 33.90 0.54
CA LEU A 534 -3.80 34.13 -0.89
C LEU A 534 -4.60 35.41 -1.10
N ARG A 535 -4.28 36.16 -2.14
CA ARG A 535 -5.08 37.29 -2.60
C ARG A 535 -5.81 36.88 -3.87
N LEU A 536 -7.11 36.67 -3.76
CA LEU A 536 -7.97 36.30 -4.87
C LEU A 536 -8.90 37.48 -5.23
N HIS A 537 -9.15 37.66 -6.51
CA HIS A 537 -10.02 38.72 -7.01
C HIS A 537 -11.42 38.16 -7.30
N VAL A 538 -12.44 38.85 -6.80
CA VAL A 538 -13.83 38.52 -7.09
C VAL A 538 -14.10 38.59 -8.60
N GLY A 539 -14.82 37.61 -9.13
CA GLY A 539 -15.11 37.51 -10.57
C GLY A 539 -14.02 36.82 -11.40
N THR A 540 -12.86 36.53 -10.81
CA THR A 540 -11.79 35.77 -11.50
C THR A 540 -11.94 34.28 -11.23
N THR A 541 -11.81 33.46 -12.29
CA THR A 541 -11.80 32.00 -12.15
C THR A 541 -10.38 31.53 -11.92
N TYR A 542 -10.15 30.82 -10.82
CA TYR A 542 -8.87 30.23 -10.48
C TYR A 542 -8.92 28.72 -10.65
N ARG A 543 -7.81 28.14 -11.14
CA ARG A 543 -7.56 26.70 -11.12
C ARG A 543 -6.63 26.40 -9.95
N LEU A 544 -7.07 25.53 -9.06
CA LEU A 544 -6.27 25.11 -7.90
C LEU A 544 -5.75 23.69 -8.19
N ARG A 545 -4.45 23.50 -8.04
CA ARG A 545 -3.77 22.21 -8.20
C ARG A 545 -3.15 21.82 -6.87
N PHE A 546 -3.45 20.60 -6.42
CA PHE A 546 -2.93 20.07 -5.18
C PHE A 546 -2.08 18.85 -5.48
N LEU A 547 -0.93 18.76 -4.83
CA LEU A 547 -0.05 17.62 -4.77
C LEU A 547 0.23 17.32 -3.30
N ASN A 548 0.13 16.07 -2.89
CA ASN A 548 0.55 15.65 -1.57
C ASN A 548 1.51 14.46 -1.69
N ILE A 549 2.73 14.66 -1.22
CA ILE A 549 3.80 13.67 -1.21
C ILE A 549 4.45 13.56 0.19
N GLY A 550 3.82 14.14 1.22
CA GLY A 550 4.33 14.07 2.59
C GLY A 550 4.17 12.68 3.20
N GLU A 551 5.14 12.29 4.00
CA GLU A 551 5.15 11.02 4.75
C GLU A 551 4.02 10.97 5.77
N ALA A 552 3.70 12.09 6.42
CA ALA A 552 2.54 12.23 7.29
C ALA A 552 1.26 12.22 6.45
N ALA A 553 0.87 11.04 6.00
CA ALA A 553 -0.15 10.74 4.98
C ALA A 553 -1.55 11.34 5.19
N SER A 554 -1.80 12.15 6.21
CA SER A 554 -3.09 12.76 6.50
C SER A 554 -2.96 14.25 6.77
N GLY A 555 -3.12 15.05 5.72
CA GLY A 555 -3.33 16.49 5.84
C GLY A 555 -4.77 16.88 5.56
N GLU A 556 -5.26 17.92 6.21
CA GLU A 556 -6.48 18.60 5.82
C GLU A 556 -6.11 19.97 5.22
N ALA A 557 -6.58 20.24 4.00
CA ALA A 557 -6.42 21.55 3.39
C ALA A 557 -7.82 22.19 3.21
N MET A 558 -7.95 23.39 3.70
CA MET A 558 -9.18 24.19 3.57
C MET A 558 -8.83 25.58 3.06
N LEU A 559 -9.58 26.04 2.06
CA LEU A 559 -9.51 27.41 1.60
C LEU A 559 -10.69 28.19 2.20
N HIS A 560 -10.40 29.20 3.01
CA HIS A 560 -11.41 30.00 3.69
C HIS A 560 -11.07 31.49 3.68
N THR A 561 -12.09 32.34 3.79
CA THR A 561 -11.98 33.74 4.14
C THR A 561 -12.49 33.90 5.56
N ASP A 562 -11.69 34.47 6.46
CA ASP A 562 -11.99 34.52 7.88
C ASP A 562 -12.39 33.12 8.41
N SER A 563 -13.66 32.90 8.71
CA SER A 563 -14.18 31.61 9.21
C SER A 563 -15.07 30.87 8.19
N ILE A 564 -15.21 31.40 6.96
CA ILE A 564 -16.14 30.86 5.97
C ILE A 564 -15.38 30.07 4.92
N PRO A 565 -15.60 28.73 4.79
CA PRO A 565 -15.03 27.95 3.71
C PRO A 565 -15.49 28.49 2.35
N LEU A 566 -14.56 28.70 1.43
CA LEU A 566 -14.88 28.98 0.04
C LEU A 566 -15.51 27.74 -0.61
N ARG A 567 -16.06 27.90 -1.79
CA ARG A 567 -16.61 26.79 -2.58
C ARG A 567 -15.79 26.59 -3.83
N TRP A 568 -15.65 25.35 -4.24
CA TRP A 568 -14.96 24.98 -5.47
C TRP A 568 -15.68 23.87 -6.22
N ARG A 569 -15.24 23.59 -7.44
CA ARG A 569 -15.72 22.47 -8.26
C ARG A 569 -14.54 21.55 -8.56
N PRO A 570 -14.53 20.32 -8.02
CA PRO A 570 -13.52 19.34 -8.41
C PRO A 570 -13.56 19.07 -9.92
N ARG A 571 -12.42 18.87 -10.54
CA ARG A 571 -12.32 18.71 -12.00
C ARG A 571 -11.66 17.39 -12.39
N ALA A 572 -10.53 17.08 -11.78
CA ALA A 572 -9.71 15.95 -12.15
C ALA A 572 -8.98 15.37 -10.94
N LYS A 573 -8.57 14.12 -11.04
CA LYS A 573 -7.64 13.43 -10.15
C LYS A 573 -6.62 12.70 -11.03
N ASP A 574 -5.34 12.73 -10.65
CA ASP A 574 -4.23 12.02 -11.33
C ASP A 574 -4.19 12.24 -12.85
N GLY A 575 -4.43 13.47 -13.31
CA GLY A 575 -4.50 13.78 -14.73
C GLY A 575 -5.72 13.22 -15.47
N ALA A 576 -6.70 12.65 -14.77
CA ALA A 576 -7.94 12.16 -15.35
C ALA A 576 -9.14 13.01 -14.89
N ASP A 577 -10.01 13.36 -15.80
CA ASP A 577 -11.24 14.09 -15.50
C ASP A 577 -12.14 13.28 -14.57
N LEU A 578 -12.66 13.91 -13.52
CA LEU A 578 -13.68 13.31 -12.67
C LEU A 578 -14.99 13.13 -13.46
N PRO A 579 -15.77 12.08 -13.13
CA PRO A 579 -17.11 11.92 -13.70
C PRO A 579 -18.01 13.11 -13.38
N ALA A 580 -18.96 13.43 -14.26
CA ALA A 580 -19.84 14.59 -14.13
C ALA A 580 -20.59 14.61 -12.79
N THR A 581 -20.99 13.45 -12.28
CA THR A 581 -21.65 13.26 -10.99
C THR A 581 -20.83 13.72 -9.78
N ARG A 582 -19.48 13.84 -9.94
CA ARG A 582 -18.55 14.27 -8.89
C ARG A 582 -17.99 15.68 -9.08
N ARG A 583 -18.47 16.41 -10.08
CA ARG A 583 -18.02 17.80 -10.37
C ARG A 583 -18.93 18.87 -9.77
N ALA A 584 -19.86 18.49 -8.88
CA ALA A 584 -20.74 19.46 -8.21
C ALA A 584 -19.91 20.41 -7.33
N GLU A 585 -20.43 21.63 -7.19
CA GLU A 585 -19.84 22.63 -6.30
C GLU A 585 -20.00 22.22 -4.84
N GLN A 586 -18.93 22.31 -4.08
CA GLN A 586 -18.87 21.87 -2.68
C GLN A 586 -17.99 22.80 -1.84
N ALA A 587 -18.03 22.67 -0.52
CA ALA A 587 -17.11 23.36 0.37
C ALA A 587 -15.66 23.00 0.03
N SER A 588 -14.76 23.97 0.12
CA SER A 588 -13.34 23.80 -0.21
C SER A 588 -12.56 23.09 0.91
N THR A 589 -13.08 21.96 1.38
CA THR A 589 -12.42 21.16 2.39
C THR A 589 -11.88 19.90 1.72
N LEU A 590 -10.56 19.72 1.76
CA LEU A 590 -9.89 18.49 1.42
C LEU A 590 -9.55 17.76 2.73
N ARG A 591 -10.28 16.71 3.03
CA ARG A 591 -10.01 15.86 4.19
C ARG A 591 -9.27 14.61 3.73
N LYS A 592 -8.29 14.16 4.51
CA LYS A 592 -7.49 12.96 4.23
C LYS A 592 -6.92 13.00 2.81
N ILE A 593 -6.04 13.91 2.59
CA ILE A 593 -5.26 13.97 1.36
C ILE A 593 -4.34 12.75 1.43
N GLY A 594 -4.72 11.66 0.78
CA GLY A 594 -3.78 10.60 0.44
C GLY A 594 -2.67 11.19 -0.42
N VAL A 595 -1.53 10.52 -0.47
CA VAL A 595 -0.40 10.96 -1.28
C VAL A 595 -0.84 11.06 -2.73
N GLU A 596 -1.43 12.13 -3.16
CA GLU A 596 -1.64 12.53 -4.56
C GLU A 596 -2.75 13.54 -4.76
N ASN A 597 -2.88 14.02 -5.99
CA ASN A 597 -3.85 14.98 -6.50
C ASN A 597 -5.28 14.70 -6.06
N VAL A 598 -5.70 15.24 -4.95
CA VAL A 598 -7.06 15.08 -4.47
C VAL A 598 -7.91 16.23 -4.96
N THR A 599 -8.92 15.89 -5.68
CA THR A 599 -9.94 16.83 -6.12
C THR A 599 -11.35 16.48 -5.62
N SER A 600 -11.48 15.59 -4.64
CA SER A 600 -12.82 15.30 -4.08
C SER A 600 -12.77 14.98 -2.60
N PRO A 601 -13.61 15.59 -1.77
CA PRO A 601 -13.90 15.05 -0.46
C PRO A 601 -14.73 13.79 -0.64
N ASP A 602 -14.28 12.67 -0.08
CA ASP A 602 -15.13 11.52 0.12
C ASP A 602 -16.28 11.94 1.07
N THR A 603 -17.51 11.88 0.58
CA THR A 603 -18.72 12.25 1.31
C THR A 603 -19.12 11.23 2.40
N HIS A 604 -18.21 10.37 2.85
CA HIS A 604 -18.46 9.39 3.91
C HIS A 604 -17.78 9.71 5.25
N ALA A 605 -17.68 10.98 5.61
CA ALA A 605 -17.50 11.35 7.01
C ALA A 605 -18.86 11.69 7.60
N ALA A 606 -19.72 10.69 7.76
CA ALA A 606 -20.83 10.78 8.68
C ALA A 606 -20.28 10.71 10.11
N ALA A 607 -20.49 11.79 10.84
CA ALA A 607 -20.59 11.87 12.28
C ALA A 607 -19.52 11.12 13.11
N ALA A 608 -18.49 11.83 13.50
CA ALA A 608 -17.95 11.74 14.83
C ALA A 608 -17.83 13.16 15.36
N GLY A 609 -18.99 13.70 15.77
CA GLY A 609 -18.98 14.69 16.82
C GLY A 609 -18.59 13.94 18.09
N HIS A 610 -17.51 14.41 18.72
CA HIS A 610 -17.48 14.65 20.15
C HIS A 610 -16.18 15.39 20.46
N ALA A 611 -16.41 16.45 21.21
CA ALA A 611 -15.55 17.45 21.79
C ALA A 611 -14.19 16.99 22.29
#